data_7d23592a5f92c7580c5927b759301b17
#
_entry.id   7d23592a5f92c7580c5927b759301b17
#
_cell.length_a   1.000
_cell.length_b   1.000
_cell.length_c   1.000
_cell.angle_alpha   90.00
_cell.angle_beta   90.00
_cell.angle_gamma   90.00
#
_symmetry.space_group_name_H-M   'P 1'
#
loop_
_entity.id
_entity.type
_entity.pdbx_description
1 polymer ?
#
loop_
_entity_poly.entity_id
_entity_poly.type
_entity_poly.pdbx_seq_one_letter_code
_entity_poly.pdbx_strand_id
1 'polypeptide(L)'
;MRRFAAQWDALTIPDFLGSRYIAGPGKPARHPLLQASALVIVFASLLYLLAIFKGAGQLFQMFLGVPYEAGVGLTLMIVVLYTSVGGFVSVVRTDVMQGILMLIGSVVIFYFVTRAAGGVTSITALTTLPDKQFLFELNGG
;
A
#
# COMPACT_ATOMS: atom_id res chain seq x y z
N MET A 1 13.50 -14.61 0.16
CA MET A 1 13.99 -13.56 -0.76
C MET A 1 15.42 -13.13 -0.46
N ARG A 2 15.81 -12.81 0.78
CA ARG A 2 17.16 -12.32 1.11
C ARG A 2 18.33 -13.23 0.67
N ARG A 3 18.20 -14.56 0.77
CA ARG A 3 19.23 -15.53 0.33
C ARG A 3 19.41 -15.56 -1.20
N PHE A 4 18.31 -15.43 -1.96
CA PHE A 4 18.36 -15.42 -3.41
C PHE A 4 18.89 -14.09 -3.99
N ALA A 5 18.51 -12.95 -3.38
CA ALA A 5 19.03 -11.65 -3.76
C ALA A 5 20.54 -11.54 -3.54
N ALA A 6 21.05 -12.11 -2.44
CA ALA A 6 22.48 -12.15 -2.15
C ALA A 6 23.29 -13.06 -3.09
N GLN A 7 22.68 -14.12 -3.62
CA GLN A 7 23.33 -15.01 -4.57
C GLN A 7 23.45 -14.40 -5.99
N TRP A 8 22.54 -13.49 -6.34
CA TRP A 8 22.44 -12.93 -7.69
C TRP A 8 22.79 -11.45 -7.77
N ASP A 9 23.27 -10.88 -6.67
CA ASP A 9 23.63 -9.46 -6.55
C ASP A 9 22.54 -8.51 -7.10
N ALA A 10 21.28 -8.91 -6.89
CA ALA A 10 20.11 -8.19 -7.36
C ALA A 10 19.66 -7.18 -6.30
N LEU A 11 19.87 -5.89 -6.58
CA LEU A 11 19.48 -4.79 -5.69
C LEU A 11 18.03 -4.35 -5.89
N THR A 12 17.49 -4.54 -7.08
CA THR A 12 16.15 -4.11 -7.45
C THR A 12 15.28 -5.27 -7.97
N ILE A 13 13.95 -5.07 -7.99
CA ILE A 13 13.01 -6.05 -8.58
C ILE A 13 13.32 -6.30 -10.07
N PRO A 14 13.58 -5.26 -10.91
CA PRO A 14 14.04 -5.46 -12.27
C PRO A 14 15.30 -6.32 -12.36
N ASP A 15 16.30 -6.09 -11.49
CA ASP A 15 17.53 -6.90 -11.49
C ASP A 15 17.24 -8.37 -11.15
N PHE A 16 16.35 -8.61 -10.18
CA PHE A 16 15.91 -9.96 -9.83
C PHE A 16 15.20 -10.66 -11.00
N LEU A 17 14.31 -9.96 -11.70
CA LEU A 17 13.64 -10.48 -12.88
C LEU A 17 14.64 -10.74 -14.01
N GLY A 18 15.60 -9.84 -14.21
CA GLY A 18 16.67 -10.00 -15.17
C GLY A 18 17.52 -11.24 -14.92
N SER A 19 17.94 -11.45 -13.66
CA SER A 19 18.77 -12.59 -13.28
C SER A 19 18.03 -13.93 -13.39
N ARG A 20 16.71 -13.93 -13.22
CA ARG A 20 15.89 -15.15 -13.28
C ARG A 20 15.46 -15.53 -14.69
N TYR A 21 15.06 -14.55 -15.51
CA TYR A 21 14.44 -14.80 -16.82
C TYR A 21 15.34 -14.49 -18.01
N ILE A 22 16.41 -13.74 -17.80
CA ILE A 22 17.39 -13.37 -18.84
C ILE A 22 18.73 -14.00 -18.43
N ALA A 23 18.79 -15.34 -18.42
CA ALA A 23 20.02 -16.07 -18.10
C ALA A 23 20.98 -16.00 -19.31
N GLY A 24 22.13 -15.32 -19.15
CA GLY A 24 23.21 -15.28 -20.11
C GLY A 24 24.37 -14.40 -19.64
N PRO A 25 25.63 -14.68 -20.06
CA PRO A 25 26.77 -13.81 -19.79
C PRO A 25 26.58 -12.50 -20.58
N GLY A 26 26.45 -11.39 -19.82
CA GLY A 26 26.17 -10.07 -20.37
C GLY A 26 24.67 -9.73 -20.31
N LYS A 27 24.19 -9.38 -19.14
CA LYS A 27 22.82 -8.86 -18.98
C LYS A 27 22.65 -7.64 -19.87
N PRO A 28 21.82 -7.68 -20.93
CA PRO A 28 21.58 -6.48 -21.72
C PRO A 28 20.88 -5.46 -20.85
N ALA A 29 21.53 -4.35 -20.57
CA ALA A 29 20.96 -3.24 -19.77
C ALA A 29 19.64 -2.69 -20.34
N ARG A 30 19.26 -3.12 -21.55
CA ARG A 30 18.08 -2.66 -22.29
C ARG A 30 17.16 -3.82 -22.72
N HIS A 31 16.92 -4.79 -21.84
CA HIS A 31 15.93 -5.81 -22.15
C HIS A 31 14.50 -5.27 -21.92
N PRO A 32 13.54 -5.50 -22.84
CA PRO A 32 12.18 -4.95 -22.73
C PRO A 32 11.46 -5.36 -21.43
N LEU A 33 11.74 -6.54 -20.89
CA LEU A 33 11.22 -7.00 -19.63
C LEU A 33 11.66 -6.09 -18.45
N LEU A 34 12.94 -5.67 -18.44
CA LEU A 34 13.48 -4.79 -17.39
C LEU A 34 12.88 -3.39 -17.48
N GLN A 35 12.75 -2.88 -18.70
CA GLN A 35 12.13 -1.58 -18.94
C GLN A 35 10.65 -1.58 -18.57
N ALA A 36 9.91 -2.62 -18.97
CA ALA A 36 8.51 -2.77 -18.61
C ALA A 36 8.31 -2.86 -17.08
N SER A 37 9.12 -3.66 -16.38
CA SER A 37 9.04 -3.76 -14.92
C SER A 37 9.37 -2.44 -14.23
N ALA A 38 10.38 -1.70 -14.69
CA ALA A 38 10.72 -0.39 -14.16
C ALA A 38 9.59 0.63 -14.38
N LEU A 39 8.99 0.65 -15.58
CA LEU A 39 7.85 1.52 -15.88
C LEU A 39 6.64 1.22 -14.98
N VAL A 40 6.31 -0.05 -14.80
CA VAL A 40 5.22 -0.47 -13.92
C VAL A 40 5.47 -0.02 -12.49
N ILE A 41 6.70 -0.18 -11.98
CA ILE A 41 7.06 0.25 -10.62
C ILE A 41 6.93 1.76 -10.47
N VAL A 42 7.47 2.53 -11.42
CA VAL A 42 7.38 4.00 -11.39
C VAL A 42 5.92 4.45 -11.42
N PHE A 43 5.13 3.90 -12.34
CA PHE A 43 3.71 4.25 -12.47
C PHE A 43 2.92 3.90 -11.20
N ALA A 44 3.09 2.68 -10.67
CA ALA A 44 2.45 2.25 -9.43
C ALA A 44 2.85 3.13 -8.24
N SER A 45 4.13 3.50 -8.14
CA SER A 45 4.63 4.40 -7.09
C SER A 45 4.04 5.80 -7.20
N LEU A 46 3.87 6.34 -8.40
CA LEU A 46 3.21 7.63 -8.60
C LEU A 46 1.74 7.59 -8.19
N LEU A 47 0.99 6.54 -8.58
CA LEU A 47 -0.40 6.38 -8.14
C LEU A 47 -0.52 6.26 -6.63
N TYR A 48 0.41 5.53 -6.00
CA TYR A 48 0.47 5.39 -4.54
C TYR A 48 0.71 6.74 -3.85
N LEU A 49 1.67 7.53 -4.33
CA LEU A 49 1.94 8.87 -3.81
C LEU A 49 0.72 9.80 -3.95
N LEU A 50 0.07 9.80 -5.12
CA LEU A 50 -1.15 10.58 -5.33
C LEU A 50 -2.26 10.20 -4.35
N ALA A 51 -2.45 8.90 -4.08
CA ALA A 51 -3.44 8.43 -3.12
C ALA A 51 -3.12 8.90 -1.69
N ILE A 52 -1.85 8.86 -1.27
CA ILE A 52 -1.42 9.34 0.05
C ILE A 52 -1.67 10.84 0.19
N PHE A 53 -1.23 11.65 -0.76
CA PHE A 53 -1.41 13.10 -0.69
C PHE A 53 -2.88 13.50 -0.71
N LYS A 54 -3.69 12.82 -1.54
CA LYS A 54 -5.13 13.05 -1.58
C LYS A 54 -5.78 12.70 -0.23
N GLY A 55 -5.45 11.55 0.34
CA GLY A 55 -5.96 11.13 1.65
C GLY A 55 -5.54 12.09 2.77
N ALA A 56 -4.28 12.48 2.81
CA ALA A 56 -3.77 13.42 3.80
C ALA A 56 -4.47 14.79 3.68
N GLY A 57 -4.59 15.35 2.47
CA GLY A 57 -5.27 16.63 2.25
C GLY A 57 -6.73 16.59 2.72
N GLN A 58 -7.46 15.51 2.45
CA GLN A 58 -8.84 15.31 2.93
C GLN A 58 -8.92 15.21 4.45
N LEU A 59 -7.99 14.51 5.09
CA LEU A 59 -7.94 14.41 6.55
C LEU A 59 -7.68 15.77 7.20
N PHE A 60 -6.74 16.56 6.68
CA PHE A 60 -6.48 17.90 7.17
C PHE A 60 -7.70 18.82 7.01
N GLN A 61 -8.38 18.73 5.88
CA GLN A 61 -9.60 19.48 5.65
C GLN A 61 -10.71 19.08 6.61
N MET A 62 -10.91 17.76 6.82
CA MET A 62 -12.01 17.23 7.65
C MET A 62 -11.79 17.50 9.15
N PHE A 63 -10.58 17.32 9.66
CA PHE A 63 -10.29 17.38 11.09
C PHE A 63 -9.80 18.74 11.56
N LEU A 64 -9.09 19.48 10.72
CA LEU A 64 -8.47 20.77 11.08
C LEU A 64 -9.15 21.96 10.41
N GLY A 65 -10.10 21.72 9.49
CA GLY A 65 -10.77 22.81 8.76
C GLY A 65 -9.84 23.59 7.81
N VAL A 66 -8.65 23.05 7.52
CA VAL A 66 -7.67 23.69 6.63
C VAL A 66 -8.05 23.43 5.17
N PRO A 67 -7.87 24.42 4.25
CA PRO A 67 -8.10 24.18 2.83
C PRO A 67 -7.32 22.98 2.30
N TYR A 68 -7.93 22.21 1.39
CA TYR A 68 -7.35 20.98 0.85
C TYR A 68 -5.90 21.16 0.34
N GLU A 69 -5.69 22.23 -0.45
CA GLU A 69 -4.36 22.54 -1.03
C GLU A 69 -3.31 22.80 0.04
N ALA A 70 -3.70 23.50 1.11
CA ALA A 70 -2.80 23.75 2.25
C ALA A 70 -2.49 22.47 3.02
N GLY A 71 -3.46 21.57 3.17
CA GLY A 71 -3.26 20.24 3.77
C GLY A 71 -2.29 19.37 2.96
N VAL A 72 -2.44 19.36 1.63
CA VAL A 72 -1.49 18.67 0.73
C VAL A 72 -0.10 19.29 0.81
N GLY A 73 0.00 20.63 0.76
CA GLY A 73 1.27 21.35 0.86
C GLY A 73 2.00 21.09 2.18
N LEU A 74 1.26 21.08 3.30
CA LEU A 74 1.82 20.77 4.62
C LEU A 74 2.35 19.33 4.68
N THR A 75 1.59 18.38 4.16
CA THR A 75 2.02 16.98 4.07
C THR A 75 3.29 16.84 3.24
N LEU A 76 3.34 17.47 2.07
CA LEU A 76 4.52 17.47 1.21
C LEU A 76 5.74 18.05 1.94
N MET A 77 5.57 19.19 2.60
CA MET A 77 6.64 19.83 3.36
C MET A 77 7.21 18.89 4.44
N ILE A 78 6.33 18.27 5.23
CA ILE A 78 6.72 17.33 6.29
C ILE A 78 7.48 16.14 5.71
N VAL A 79 6.95 15.53 4.63
CA VAL A 79 7.59 14.39 3.97
C VAL A 79 8.97 14.74 3.45
N VAL A 80 9.11 15.87 2.75
CA VAL A 80 10.40 16.33 2.22
C VAL A 80 11.40 16.61 3.34
N LEU A 81 10.96 17.27 4.42
CA LEU A 81 11.84 17.59 5.54
C LEU A 81 12.38 16.33 6.22
N TYR A 82 11.50 15.41 6.64
CA TYR A 82 11.99 14.23 7.35
C TYR A 82 12.79 13.28 6.44
N THR A 83 12.45 13.20 5.16
CA THR A 83 13.19 12.38 4.19
C THR A 83 14.58 12.97 3.90
N SER A 84 14.68 14.30 3.79
CA SER A 84 15.95 14.97 3.55
C SER A 84 16.92 14.84 4.73
N VAL A 85 16.41 14.93 5.96
CA VAL A 85 17.23 14.83 7.18
C VAL A 85 17.55 13.38 7.54
N GLY A 86 16.57 12.50 7.44
CA GLY A 86 16.69 11.14 7.96
C GLY A 86 17.04 10.09 6.90
N GLY A 87 17.00 10.41 5.62
CA GLY A 87 17.31 9.52 4.52
C GLY A 87 16.44 8.25 4.52
N PHE A 88 16.94 7.20 3.86
CA PHE A 88 16.22 5.92 3.67
C PHE A 88 15.83 5.24 5.00
N VAL A 89 16.71 5.30 6.01
CA VAL A 89 16.47 4.65 7.31
C VAL A 89 15.28 5.29 8.03
N SER A 90 15.14 6.62 7.94
CA SER A 90 14.02 7.35 8.54
C SER A 90 12.69 6.97 7.89
N VAL A 91 12.68 6.90 6.56
CA VAL A 91 11.47 6.49 5.79
C VAL A 91 11.03 5.10 6.22
N VAL A 92 11.93 4.11 6.23
CA VAL A 92 11.60 2.73 6.63
C VAL A 92 11.06 2.66 8.07
N ARG A 93 11.66 3.41 9.01
CA ARG A 93 11.16 3.45 10.40
C ARG A 93 9.75 4.04 10.49
N THR A 94 9.51 5.12 9.75
CA THR A 94 8.18 5.76 9.70
C THR A 94 7.14 4.81 9.11
N ASP A 95 7.47 4.10 8.04
CA ASP A 95 6.58 3.13 7.40
C ASP A 95 6.23 1.97 8.34
N VAL A 96 7.20 1.46 9.10
CA VAL A 96 6.95 0.41 10.11
C VAL A 96 6.02 0.92 11.21
N MET A 97 6.26 2.13 11.75
CA MET A 97 5.38 2.72 12.75
C MET A 97 3.96 2.93 12.20
N GLN A 98 3.84 3.43 10.99
CA GLN A 98 2.55 3.60 10.32
C GLN A 98 1.83 2.27 10.12
N GLY A 99 2.55 1.22 9.70
CA GLY A 99 1.99 -0.13 9.58
C GLY A 99 1.44 -0.68 10.90
N ILE A 100 2.16 -0.49 12.00
CA ILE A 100 1.70 -0.89 13.35
C ILE A 100 0.45 -0.11 13.75
N LEU A 101 0.43 1.21 13.54
CA LEU A 101 -0.73 2.05 13.86
C LEU A 101 -1.95 1.66 13.02
N MET A 102 -1.77 1.37 11.73
CA MET A 102 -2.85 0.88 10.86
C MET A 102 -3.40 -0.48 11.33
N LEU A 103 -2.52 -1.40 11.76
CA LEU A 103 -2.94 -2.69 12.31
C LEU A 103 -3.79 -2.51 13.57
N ILE A 104 -3.31 -1.70 14.52
CA ILE A 104 -4.06 -1.40 15.75
C ILE A 104 -5.39 -0.72 15.40
N GLY A 105 -5.37 0.29 14.54
CA GLY A 105 -6.57 1.00 14.10
C GLY A 105 -7.60 0.10 13.45
N SER A 106 -7.18 -0.82 12.58
CA SER A 106 -8.09 -1.78 11.93
C SER A 106 -8.74 -2.73 12.92
N VAL A 107 -8.00 -3.21 13.92
CA VAL A 107 -8.55 -4.08 14.99
C VAL A 107 -9.57 -3.31 15.82
N VAL A 108 -9.25 -2.07 16.20
CA VAL A 108 -10.16 -1.20 16.97
C VAL A 108 -11.45 -0.92 16.20
N ILE A 109 -11.32 -0.51 14.93
CA ILE A 109 -12.48 -0.25 14.07
C ILE A 109 -13.31 -1.52 13.89
N PHE A 110 -12.68 -2.65 13.61
CA PHE A 110 -13.36 -3.93 13.49
C PHE A 110 -14.17 -4.27 14.74
N TYR A 111 -13.57 -4.10 15.92
CA TYR A 111 -14.25 -4.33 17.20
C TYR A 111 -15.46 -3.43 17.38
N PHE A 112 -15.32 -2.12 17.16
CA PHE A 112 -16.43 -1.17 17.36
C PHE A 112 -17.53 -1.36 16.32
N VAL A 113 -17.19 -1.58 15.06
CA VAL A 113 -18.19 -1.83 14.00
C VAL A 113 -18.94 -3.13 14.26
N THR A 114 -18.25 -4.19 14.62
CA THR A 114 -18.88 -5.48 14.95
C THR A 114 -19.81 -5.34 16.14
N ARG A 115 -19.40 -4.61 17.17
CA ARG A 115 -20.23 -4.37 18.36
C ARG A 115 -21.46 -3.50 18.03
N ALA A 116 -21.29 -2.45 17.23
CA ALA A 116 -22.39 -1.58 16.79
C ALA A 116 -23.40 -2.31 15.90
N ALA A 117 -22.94 -3.30 15.12
CA ALA A 117 -23.78 -4.15 14.27
C ALA A 117 -24.55 -5.24 15.06
N GLY A 118 -24.42 -5.29 16.39
CA GLY A 118 -25.08 -6.32 17.24
C GLY A 118 -24.28 -7.62 17.38
N GLY A 119 -22.98 -7.58 17.07
CA GLY A 119 -22.07 -8.71 17.17
C GLY A 119 -21.93 -9.53 15.88
N VAL A 120 -21.01 -10.49 15.90
CA VAL A 120 -20.73 -11.37 14.75
C VAL A 120 -21.96 -12.20 14.35
N THR A 121 -22.78 -12.58 15.33
CA THR A 121 -24.03 -13.33 15.11
C THR A 121 -25.07 -12.56 14.28
N SER A 122 -25.14 -11.24 14.42
CA SER A 122 -26.03 -10.41 13.60
C SER A 122 -25.56 -10.31 12.16
N ILE A 123 -24.24 -10.28 11.94
CA ILE A 123 -23.66 -10.26 10.60
C ILE A 123 -23.92 -11.60 9.90
N THR A 124 -23.76 -12.72 10.61
CA THR A 124 -24.07 -14.05 10.06
C THR A 124 -25.57 -14.24 9.83
N ALA A 125 -26.45 -13.66 10.68
CA ALA A 125 -27.89 -13.68 10.46
C ALA A 125 -28.33 -12.95 9.17
N LEU A 126 -27.58 -11.92 8.75
CA LEU A 126 -27.82 -11.23 7.47
C LEU A 126 -27.57 -12.14 6.25
N THR A 127 -26.72 -13.16 6.39
CA THR A 127 -26.46 -14.13 5.30
C THR A 127 -27.59 -15.14 5.13
N THR A 128 -28.44 -15.30 6.12
CA THR A 128 -29.58 -16.23 6.10
C THR A 128 -30.89 -15.58 5.63
N LEU A 129 -30.89 -14.28 5.32
CA LEU A 129 -32.06 -13.60 4.79
C LEU A 129 -32.39 -14.10 3.38
N PRO A 130 -33.63 -14.55 3.11
CA PRO A 130 -34.02 -15.15 1.81
C PRO A 130 -33.84 -14.16 0.65
N ASP A 131 -33.93 -12.86 0.90
CA ASP A 131 -33.75 -11.81 -0.10
C ASP A 131 -32.28 -11.64 -0.59
N LYS A 132 -31.32 -12.23 0.13
CA LYS A 132 -29.88 -12.14 -0.21
C LYS A 132 -29.24 -13.48 -0.55
N GLN A 133 -30.00 -14.58 -0.53
CA GLN A 133 -29.49 -15.91 -0.86
C GLN A 133 -28.93 -15.97 -2.29
N PHE A 134 -29.48 -15.21 -3.22
CA PHE A 134 -28.99 -15.13 -4.60
C PHE A 134 -27.51 -14.67 -4.71
N LEU A 135 -27.01 -13.88 -3.75
CA LEU A 135 -25.60 -13.44 -3.73
C LEU A 135 -24.64 -14.59 -3.40
N PHE A 136 -25.13 -15.62 -2.75
CA PHE A 136 -24.34 -16.80 -2.39
C PHE A 136 -24.43 -17.90 -3.45
N GLU A 137 -25.55 -17.97 -4.18
CA GLU A 137 -25.71 -18.90 -5.30
C GLU A 137 -24.80 -18.56 -6.49
N LEU A 138 -24.47 -17.27 -6.68
CA LEU A 138 -23.52 -16.82 -7.71
C LEU A 138 -22.06 -17.25 -7.46
N ASN A 139 -21.73 -17.73 -6.26
CA ASN A 139 -20.37 -18.09 -5.87
C ASN A 139 -20.16 -19.61 -5.73
N GLY A 140 -21.19 -20.41 -6.01
CA GLY A 140 -21.22 -21.87 -5.82
C GLY A 140 -21.40 -22.69 -7.11
N GLY A 141 -21.23 -22.07 -8.28
CA GLY A 141 -21.26 -22.74 -9.58
C GLY A 141 -19.89 -22.92 -10.19
#